data_94d9ad5a583600b763a62b3f419f0c4c
#
_entry.id   94d9ad5a583600b763a62b3f419f0c4c
#
_cell.length_a   1.000
_cell.length_b   1.000
_cell.length_c   1.000
_cell.angle_alpha   90.00
_cell.angle_beta   90.00
_cell.angle_gamma   90.00
#
_symmetry.space_group_name_H-M   'P 1'
#
loop_
_entity.id
_entity.type
_entity.pdbx_description
1 polymer ?
#
loop_
_entity_poly.entity_id
_entity_poly.type
_entity_poly.pdbx_seq_one_letter_code
_entity_poly.pdbx_strand_id
1 'polypeptide(L)'
;MGFAETFKALSDPARREILTLLKDGRLSAGEIGAHFDMTGATDSYHLSILKKSGLIFEQKEKNYIYYTLNTSVVEEVLLWLSDLKGGSSDAERE
;
A
#
# COMPACT_ATOMS: atom_id res chain seq x y z
N MET A 1 -16.01 -7.07 -2.59
CA MET A 1 -15.16 -6.43 -1.61
C MET A 1 -15.06 -4.93 -1.84
N GLY A 2 -15.17 -4.18 -0.77
CA GLY A 2 -15.15 -2.75 -0.88
C GLY A 2 -13.74 -2.18 -0.89
N PHE A 3 -13.60 -1.02 -1.48
CA PHE A 3 -12.31 -0.34 -1.53
C PHE A 3 -12.22 0.84 -0.58
N ALA A 4 -13.20 1.00 0.32
CA ALA A 4 -13.24 2.18 1.15
C ALA A 4 -11.96 2.34 1.97
N GLU A 5 -11.52 1.27 2.62
CA GLU A 5 -10.32 1.35 3.43
C GLU A 5 -9.07 1.48 2.57
N THR A 6 -9.09 0.89 1.39
CA THR A 6 -7.98 1.00 0.46
C THR A 6 -7.80 2.46 0.02
N PHE A 7 -8.88 3.11 -0.38
CA PHE A 7 -8.78 4.50 -0.79
C PHE A 7 -8.43 5.43 0.37
N LYS A 8 -8.95 5.12 1.56
CA LYS A 8 -8.57 5.90 2.73
C LYS A 8 -7.07 5.80 2.97
N ALA A 9 -6.52 4.61 2.87
CA ALA A 9 -5.08 4.43 3.05
C ALA A 9 -4.29 5.19 2.00
N LEU A 10 -4.78 5.21 0.76
CA LEU A 10 -4.10 5.90 -0.33
C LEU A 10 -4.23 7.41 -0.28
N SER A 11 -5.09 7.95 0.57
CA SER A 11 -5.35 9.38 0.58
C SER A 11 -4.24 10.19 1.22
N ASP A 12 -3.32 9.56 1.93
CA ASP A 12 -2.25 10.26 2.64
C ASP A 12 -0.93 10.13 1.88
N PRO A 13 -0.23 11.24 1.63
CA PRO A 13 1.03 11.17 0.87
C PRO A 13 2.10 10.32 1.52
N ALA A 14 2.19 10.34 2.86
CA ALA A 14 3.21 9.53 3.53
C ALA A 14 2.94 8.04 3.33
N ARG A 15 1.68 7.66 3.36
CA ARG A 15 1.33 6.26 3.14
C ARG A 15 1.62 5.83 1.70
N ARG A 16 1.37 6.71 0.73
CA ARG A 16 1.72 6.41 -0.66
C ARG A 16 3.22 6.24 -0.81
N GLU A 17 4.00 7.05 -0.08
CA GLU A 17 5.45 6.92 -0.14
C GLU A 17 5.92 5.59 0.44
N ILE A 18 5.30 5.14 1.52
CA ILE A 18 5.63 3.83 2.08
C ILE A 18 5.42 2.74 1.03
N LEU A 19 4.29 2.79 0.33
CA LEU A 19 4.01 1.80 -0.70
C LEU A 19 5.06 1.85 -1.80
N THR A 20 5.47 3.04 -2.19
CA THR A 20 6.51 3.19 -3.20
C THR A 20 7.82 2.57 -2.75
N LEU A 21 8.17 2.74 -1.48
CA LEU A 21 9.37 2.10 -0.96
C LEU A 21 9.30 0.58 -1.04
N LEU A 22 8.13 0.03 -0.80
CA LEU A 22 7.96 -1.42 -0.75
C LEU A 22 7.91 -2.09 -2.11
N LYS A 23 7.81 -1.30 -3.18
CA LYS A 23 7.67 -1.92 -4.50
C LYS A 23 8.91 -2.68 -4.93
N ASP A 24 10.07 -2.39 -4.35
CA ASP A 24 11.31 -3.06 -4.71
C ASP A 24 11.66 -4.22 -3.78
N GLY A 25 10.79 -4.54 -2.84
CA GLY A 25 11.00 -5.65 -1.93
C GLY A 25 10.61 -5.29 -0.53
N ARG A 26 10.63 -6.28 0.34
CA ARG A 26 10.19 -6.08 1.72
C ARG A 26 11.18 -5.20 2.47
N LEU A 27 10.64 -4.46 3.45
CA LEU A 27 11.44 -3.63 4.33
C LEU A 27 10.98 -3.86 5.76
N SER A 28 11.92 -3.73 6.70
CA SER A 28 11.56 -3.81 8.10
C SER A 28 10.91 -2.50 8.55
N ALA A 29 10.21 -2.56 9.68
CA ALA A 29 9.63 -1.35 10.26
C ALA A 29 10.69 -0.29 10.49
N GLY A 30 11.87 -0.71 10.97
CA GLY A 30 12.95 0.23 11.21
C GLY A 30 13.46 0.88 9.94
N GLU A 31 13.56 0.10 8.86
CA GLU A 31 14.02 0.65 7.59
C GLU A 31 13.02 1.66 7.03
N ILE A 32 11.73 1.37 7.17
CA ILE A 32 10.71 2.30 6.72
C ILE A 32 10.79 3.60 7.55
N GLY A 33 10.87 3.45 8.88
CA GLY A 33 10.94 4.61 9.76
C GLY A 33 12.16 5.47 9.50
N ALA A 34 13.28 4.84 9.17
CA ALA A 34 14.51 5.58 8.91
C ALA A 34 14.42 6.46 7.67
N HIS A 35 13.55 6.08 6.73
CA HIS A 35 13.36 6.87 5.52
C HIS A 35 12.58 8.16 5.78
N PHE A 36 11.77 8.18 6.82
CA PHE A 36 10.93 9.32 7.14
C PHE A 36 11.41 9.98 8.41
N ASP A 37 11.20 11.29 8.49
CA ASP A 37 11.46 12.05 9.70
C ASP A 37 10.18 12.10 10.51
N MET A 38 9.73 10.95 10.98
CA MET A 38 8.49 10.80 11.72
C MET A 38 8.73 10.13 13.05
N THR A 39 7.84 10.40 14.01
CA THR A 39 7.88 9.68 15.28
C THR A 39 7.47 8.23 15.05
N GLY A 40 7.90 7.34 15.94
CA GLY A 40 7.50 5.95 15.87
C GLY A 40 6.00 5.76 15.94
N ALA A 41 5.30 6.63 16.70
CA ALA A 41 3.85 6.55 16.81
C ALA A 41 3.17 6.85 15.48
N THR A 42 3.65 7.88 14.76
CA THR A 42 3.09 8.23 13.46
C THR A 42 3.36 7.14 12.45
N ASP A 43 4.57 6.60 12.48
CA ASP A 43 4.97 5.52 11.60
C ASP A 43 4.07 4.30 11.80
N SER A 44 3.90 3.89 13.06
CA SER A 44 3.05 2.74 13.40
C SER A 44 1.60 2.98 12.99
N TYR A 45 1.12 4.20 13.12
CA TYR A 45 -0.22 4.54 12.71
C TYR A 45 -0.43 4.32 11.22
N HIS A 46 0.51 4.82 10.42
CA HIS A 46 0.41 4.65 8.96
C HIS A 46 0.50 3.19 8.55
N LEU A 47 1.41 2.44 9.16
CA LEU A 47 1.55 1.03 8.85
C LEU A 47 0.30 0.24 9.24
N SER A 48 -0.31 0.60 10.36
CA SER A 48 -1.55 -0.04 10.81
C SER A 48 -2.67 0.17 9.79
N ILE A 49 -2.81 1.39 9.30
CA ILE A 49 -3.85 1.69 8.30
C ILE A 49 -3.59 0.94 7.00
N LEU A 50 -2.35 0.90 6.56
CA LEU A 50 -1.99 0.18 5.35
C LEU A 50 -2.25 -1.32 5.48
N LYS A 51 -1.93 -1.88 6.64
CA LYS A 51 -2.17 -3.29 6.88
C LYS A 51 -3.66 -3.60 6.89
N LYS A 52 -4.45 -2.76 7.56
CA LYS A 52 -5.89 -2.95 7.65
C LYS A 52 -6.56 -2.84 6.28
N SER A 53 -6.01 -2.00 5.42
CA SER A 53 -6.55 -1.82 4.07
C SER A 53 -6.25 -3.00 3.15
N GLY A 54 -5.36 -3.88 3.56
CA GLY A 54 -4.94 -5.00 2.72
C GLY A 54 -3.82 -4.67 1.75
N LEU A 55 -3.32 -3.43 1.74
CA LEU A 55 -2.29 -3.04 0.79
C LEU A 55 -0.92 -3.58 1.13
N ILE A 56 -0.69 -3.95 2.38
CA ILE A 56 0.58 -4.54 2.78
C ILE A 56 0.34 -5.75 3.67
N PHE A 57 1.32 -6.64 3.68
CA PHE A 57 1.37 -7.78 4.61
C PHE A 57 2.41 -7.49 5.67
N GLU A 58 2.16 -7.99 6.86
CA GLU A 58 3.10 -7.93 7.96
C GLU A 58 3.63 -9.33 8.23
N GLN A 59 4.94 -9.44 8.42
CA GLN A 59 5.58 -10.72 8.70
C GLN A 59 6.61 -10.55 9.79
N LYS A 60 6.50 -11.34 10.83
CA LYS A 60 7.48 -11.31 11.91
C LYS A 60 8.56 -12.36 11.66
N GLU A 61 9.81 -11.95 11.81
CA GLU A 61 10.94 -12.85 11.73
C GLU A 61 11.90 -12.51 12.85
N LYS A 62 12.04 -13.41 13.82
CA LYS A 62 12.89 -13.20 14.97
C LYS A 62 12.49 -11.90 15.68
N ASN A 63 13.38 -10.93 15.73
CA ASN A 63 13.11 -9.68 16.43
C ASN A 63 12.64 -8.57 15.50
N TYR A 64 12.40 -8.88 14.23
CA TYR A 64 12.06 -7.88 13.24
C TYR A 64 10.66 -8.07 12.72
N ILE A 65 10.04 -6.96 12.35
CA ILE A 65 8.76 -6.98 11.64
C ILE A 65 9.03 -6.44 10.26
N TYR A 66 8.67 -7.23 9.26
CA TYR A 66 8.84 -6.87 7.84
C TYR A 66 7.50 -6.62 7.20
N TYR A 67 7.49 -5.74 6.22
CA TYR A 67 6.29 -5.42 5.45
C TYR A 67 6.55 -5.68 3.98
N THR A 68 5.52 -6.18 3.31
CA THR A 68 5.58 -6.53 1.89
C THR A 68 4.35 -5.96 1.21
N LEU A 69 4.52 -5.44 0.01
CA LEU A 69 3.40 -4.91 -0.77
C LEU A 69 2.48 -6.05 -1.22
N ASN A 70 1.18 -5.85 -1.06
CA ASN A 70 0.19 -6.81 -1.55
C ASN A 70 -0.19 -6.43 -2.97
N THR A 71 0.51 -6.99 -3.93
CA THR A 71 0.29 -6.61 -5.33
C THR A 71 -1.06 -7.04 -5.86
N SER A 72 -1.69 -8.05 -5.24
CA SER A 72 -3.03 -8.46 -5.66
C SER A 72 -4.05 -7.36 -5.44
N VAL A 73 -3.99 -6.70 -4.29
CA VAL A 73 -4.91 -5.60 -4.00
C VAL A 73 -4.62 -4.40 -4.92
N VAL A 74 -3.33 -4.14 -5.15
CA VAL A 74 -2.96 -3.08 -6.09
C VAL A 74 -3.56 -3.34 -7.46
N GLU A 75 -3.50 -4.59 -7.91
CA GLU A 75 -4.05 -4.95 -9.21
C GLU A 75 -5.56 -4.80 -9.25
N GLU A 76 -6.24 -5.17 -8.17
CA GLU A 76 -7.69 -5.01 -8.12
C GLU A 76 -8.10 -3.55 -8.27
N VAL A 77 -7.38 -2.66 -7.58
CA VAL A 77 -7.66 -1.23 -7.68
C VAL A 77 -7.39 -0.73 -9.10
N LEU A 78 -6.29 -1.19 -9.68
CA LEU A 78 -5.93 -0.79 -11.03
C LEU A 78 -6.98 -1.22 -12.03
N LEU A 79 -7.49 -2.44 -11.92
CA LEU A 79 -8.53 -2.92 -12.80
C LEU A 79 -9.81 -2.12 -12.66
N TRP A 80 -10.16 -1.78 -11.43
CA TRP A 80 -11.36 -0.98 -11.22
C TRP A 80 -11.21 0.41 -11.85
N LEU A 81 -10.04 1.02 -11.69
CA LEU A 81 -9.79 2.32 -12.30
C LEU A 81 -9.82 2.23 -13.83
N SER A 82 -9.28 1.15 -14.38
CA SER A 82 -9.32 0.91 -15.81
C SER A 82 -10.75 0.82 -16.33
N ASP A 83 -11.61 0.15 -15.57
CA ASP A 83 -13.01 0.05 -15.95
C ASP A 83 -13.68 1.40 -16.02
N LEU A 84 -13.30 2.30 -15.11
CA LEU A 84 -13.87 3.65 -15.14
C LEU A 84 -13.49 4.39 -16.40
N LYS A 85 -12.31 4.11 -16.94
CA LYS A 85 -11.91 4.70 -18.20
C LYS A 85 -12.72 4.13 -19.38
N GLY A 86 -13.41 3.05 -19.16
CA GLY A 86 -14.08 2.36 -20.24
C GLY A 86 -13.11 1.71 -21.17
N GLY A 87 -11.91 1.52 -20.74
CA GLY A 87 -10.86 1.18 -21.63
C GLY A 87 -10.41 -0.23 -21.58
N SER A 88 -11.07 -1.04 -20.90
CA SER A 88 -10.55 -2.35 -20.93
C SER A 88 -10.69 -2.87 -22.32
N SER A 89 -11.17 -2.31 -23.06
CA SER A 89 -11.15 -2.78 -24.35
C SER A 89 -11.21 -1.80 -25.35
N ASP A 90 -11.12 -1.82 -24.96
CA ASP A 90 -11.04 -1.39 -25.86
C ASP A 90 -11.13 -0.50 -26.25
N ALA A 91 -10.66 -0.34 -26.13
CA ALA A 91 -10.65 0.51 -26.43
C ALA A 91 -11.17 1.08 -27.22
N GLU A 92 -11.29 0.79 -27.22
CA GLU A 92 -11.59 1.20 -27.94
C GLU A 92 -12.44 1.70 -28.22
N ARG A 93 -12.69 1.81 -28.12
CA ARG A 93 -13.47 2.20 -28.46
C ARG A 93 -13.81 2.98 -28.86
N GLU A 94 -13.75 3.11 -29.00
CA GLU A 94 -14.03 3.80 -29.60
C GLU A 94 -14.16 4.22 -29.96
#